data_d4e1ef0395c3fa9c6844a7251694ef52
#
_entry.id   d4e1ef0395c3fa9c6844a7251694ef52
#
_cell.length_a   1.000
_cell.length_b   1.000
_cell.length_c   1.000
_cell.angle_alpha   90.00
_cell.angle_beta   90.00
_cell.angle_gamma   90.00
#
_symmetry.space_group_name_H-M   'P 1'
#
loop_
_entity.id
_entity.type
_entity.pdbx_description
1 polymer ?
#
loop_
_entity_poly.entity_id
_entity_poly.type
_entity_poly.pdbx_seq_one_letter_code
_entity_poly.pdbx_strand_id
1 'polypeptide(L)'
;MDSEALGPADLAGLAEVTEAEIGRMVDLGVLVPSDGPAPFRTTDMQKVRLATACERAGLPMDAIAALIRSGRLSFAFLGAAPYHRFAVPSSVTYRQVSRDTGVPLETLRETLESMGFAWTSPDEAMREDELEVVPLIRLAAATEIVDQVWITRVGRAYAEGMRLAAQVENEAYRARFEEPVLASGLGQRQAMERASEIAGEFVPLVDRALMAVYRRQQELIWTEHQVENIEAALEEAGAIVRPERVPAMCFLDLAGYTRLTEERGDQAAAELAATLAVLVEHLARGQRGTPVKWLGDGVMLHYREPAGAVESALGMVRRVPEAGLPQAHVGVAAGPVVVQGGDYFGRTVNLGAWIAA
;
A
#
# COMPACT_ATOMS: atom_id res chain seq x y z
N MET A 1 9.77 20.78 -12.69
CA MET A 1 8.56 21.30 -13.38
C MET A 1 8.37 22.72 -12.91
N ASP A 2 8.36 23.68 -13.84
CA ASP A 2 8.03 25.06 -13.51
C ASP A 2 6.60 25.09 -12.98
N SER A 3 6.43 25.71 -11.81
CA SER A 3 5.13 25.87 -11.17
C SER A 3 4.28 26.80 -12.03
N GLU A 4 3.32 26.22 -12.74
CA GLU A 4 2.40 26.96 -13.62
C GLU A 4 1.59 27.96 -12.80
N ALA A 5 1.41 29.16 -13.35
CA ALA A 5 0.63 30.21 -12.71
C ALA A 5 -0.86 29.97 -12.98
N LEU A 6 -1.66 29.96 -11.92
CA LEU A 6 -3.07 29.57 -11.93
C LEU A 6 -3.99 30.75 -11.51
N GLY A 7 -5.12 30.87 -12.19
CA GLY A 7 -6.24 31.72 -11.72
C GLY A 7 -7.00 31.03 -10.55
N PRO A 8 -7.90 31.80 -9.89
CA PRO A 8 -8.73 31.22 -8.82
C PRO A 8 -9.61 30.06 -9.29
N ALA A 9 -10.18 30.14 -10.49
CA ALA A 9 -11.01 29.10 -11.08
C ALA A 9 -10.20 27.85 -11.41
N ASP A 10 -8.98 28.00 -11.94
CA ASP A 10 -8.08 26.89 -12.26
C ASP A 10 -7.64 26.16 -10.99
N LEU A 11 -7.24 26.93 -9.95
CA LEU A 11 -6.86 26.34 -8.65
C LEU A 11 -8.05 25.62 -7.98
N ALA A 12 -9.26 26.19 -8.06
CA ALA A 12 -10.46 25.58 -7.53
C ALA A 12 -10.76 24.24 -8.23
N GLY A 13 -10.67 24.21 -9.57
CA GLY A 13 -10.81 22.97 -10.36
C GLY A 13 -9.77 21.92 -10.00
N LEU A 14 -8.48 22.30 -9.93
CA LEU A 14 -7.39 21.39 -9.58
C LEU A 14 -7.49 20.83 -8.14
N ALA A 15 -8.00 21.63 -7.20
CA ALA A 15 -8.15 21.25 -5.80
C ALA A 15 -9.50 20.58 -5.49
N GLU A 16 -10.42 20.51 -6.47
CA GLU A 16 -11.78 19.96 -6.34
C GLU A 16 -12.61 20.68 -5.27
N VAL A 17 -12.54 22.02 -5.30
CA VAL A 17 -13.28 22.93 -4.42
C VAL A 17 -13.95 24.03 -5.24
N THR A 18 -14.76 24.85 -4.61
CA THR A 18 -15.38 26.03 -5.25
C THR A 18 -14.44 27.25 -5.20
N GLU A 19 -14.59 28.18 -6.13
CA GLU A 19 -13.88 29.47 -6.07
C GLU A 19 -14.22 30.28 -4.79
N ALA A 20 -15.42 30.10 -4.24
CA ALA A 20 -15.81 30.71 -2.98
C ALA A 20 -14.99 30.18 -1.80
N GLU A 21 -14.65 28.88 -1.79
CA GLU A 21 -13.78 28.29 -0.79
C GLU A 21 -12.33 28.77 -0.93
N ILE A 22 -11.83 28.95 -2.15
CA ILE A 22 -10.53 29.59 -2.41
C ILE A 22 -10.54 31.05 -1.87
N GLY A 23 -11.56 31.83 -2.19
CA GLY A 23 -11.73 33.21 -1.68
C GLY A 23 -11.71 33.24 -0.15
N ARG A 24 -12.48 32.38 0.50
CA ARG A 24 -12.49 32.25 1.96
C ARG A 24 -11.12 31.92 2.56
N MET A 25 -10.35 31.02 1.94
CA MET A 25 -8.99 30.66 2.40
C MET A 25 -8.02 31.84 2.23
N VAL A 26 -8.20 32.67 1.19
CA VAL A 26 -7.43 33.91 1.00
C VAL A 26 -7.78 34.92 2.08
N ASP A 27 -9.08 35.18 2.32
CA ASP A 27 -9.54 36.12 3.34
C ASP A 27 -9.05 35.76 4.75
N LEU A 28 -8.98 34.48 5.04
CA LEU A 28 -8.45 33.95 6.30
C LEU A 28 -6.92 33.99 6.37
N GLY A 29 -6.23 34.20 5.26
CA GLY A 29 -4.75 34.15 5.18
C GLY A 29 -4.14 32.77 5.20
N VAL A 30 -4.91 31.76 4.89
CA VAL A 30 -4.42 30.35 4.70
C VAL A 30 -3.72 30.22 3.34
N LEU A 31 -4.24 30.90 2.31
CA LEU A 31 -3.60 31.06 1.02
C LEU A 31 -3.16 32.54 0.85
N VAL A 32 -1.97 32.72 0.33
CA VAL A 32 -1.41 34.04 0.06
C VAL A 32 -1.23 34.16 -1.45
N PRO A 33 -2.12 34.94 -2.13
CA PRO A 33 -2.00 35.16 -3.56
C PRO A 33 -0.79 36.04 -3.86
N SER A 34 -0.12 35.77 -5.01
CA SER A 34 0.87 36.68 -5.58
C SER A 34 0.18 37.81 -6.41
N ASP A 35 0.91 38.88 -6.74
CA ASP A 35 0.39 39.93 -7.59
C ASP A 35 0.19 39.42 -9.03
N GLY A 36 -0.95 39.78 -9.64
CA GLY A 36 -1.23 39.51 -11.05
C GLY A 36 -2.51 38.72 -11.33
N PRO A 37 -2.81 38.47 -12.62
CA PRO A 37 -4.05 37.78 -13.03
C PRO A 37 -4.09 36.30 -12.71
N ALA A 38 -2.94 35.67 -12.48
CA ALA A 38 -2.80 34.27 -12.08
C ALA A 38 -2.03 34.20 -10.76
N PRO A 39 -2.71 34.47 -9.62
CA PRO A 39 -2.05 34.72 -8.33
C PRO A 39 -1.60 33.48 -7.59
N PHE A 40 -1.92 32.29 -8.08
CA PHE A 40 -1.60 31.02 -7.45
C PHE A 40 -0.64 30.18 -8.28
N ARG A 41 -0.13 29.13 -7.67
CA ARG A 41 0.75 28.16 -8.30
C ARG A 41 0.21 26.73 -8.11
N THR A 42 0.63 25.80 -8.94
CA THR A 42 0.26 24.37 -8.80
C THR A 42 0.56 23.82 -7.39
N THR A 43 1.61 24.31 -6.73
CA THR A 43 1.93 23.96 -5.33
C THR A 43 0.87 24.40 -4.32
N ASP A 44 0.07 25.42 -4.62
CA ASP A 44 -1.00 25.89 -3.72
C ASP A 44 -2.19 24.94 -3.69
N MET A 45 -2.36 24.09 -4.72
CA MET A 45 -3.36 23.03 -4.73
C MET A 45 -3.23 22.11 -3.50
N GLN A 46 -2.01 21.71 -3.12
CA GLN A 46 -1.79 20.84 -1.96
C GLN A 46 -2.15 21.56 -0.65
N LYS A 47 -1.96 22.88 -0.56
CA LYS A 47 -2.40 23.66 0.60
C LYS A 47 -3.91 23.68 0.72
N VAL A 48 -4.62 23.88 -0.40
CA VAL A 48 -6.09 23.84 -0.45
C VAL A 48 -6.59 22.45 -0.04
N ARG A 49 -6.04 21.40 -0.62
CA ARG A 49 -6.43 20.01 -0.30
C ARG A 49 -6.22 19.68 1.18
N LEU A 50 -5.08 20.06 1.76
CA LEU A 50 -4.83 19.86 3.19
C LEU A 50 -5.80 20.66 4.05
N ALA A 51 -6.03 21.93 3.73
CA ALA A 51 -6.97 22.79 4.44
C ALA A 51 -8.39 22.18 4.41
N THR A 52 -8.86 21.75 3.25
CA THR A 52 -10.15 21.08 3.09
C THR A 52 -10.23 19.76 3.85
N ALA A 53 -9.14 18.97 3.86
CA ALA A 53 -9.08 17.73 4.65
C ALA A 53 -9.19 18.02 6.16
N CYS A 54 -8.56 19.09 6.64
CA CYS A 54 -8.69 19.55 8.03
C CYS A 54 -10.15 19.90 8.37
N GLU A 55 -10.84 20.64 7.51
CA GLU A 55 -12.27 20.98 7.72
C GLU A 55 -13.16 19.72 7.73
N ARG A 56 -12.94 18.79 6.80
CA ARG A 56 -13.64 17.49 6.77
C ARG A 56 -13.40 16.66 8.04
N ALA A 57 -12.22 16.81 8.64
CA ALA A 57 -11.89 16.21 9.93
C ALA A 57 -12.46 16.96 11.14
N GLY A 58 -13.25 18.04 10.92
CA GLY A 58 -13.88 18.85 11.97
C GLY A 58 -12.98 19.90 12.60
N LEU A 59 -11.81 20.20 12.00
CA LEU A 59 -10.91 21.25 12.50
C LEU A 59 -11.38 22.62 12.01
N PRO A 60 -11.57 23.61 12.91
CA PRO A 60 -12.05 24.94 12.51
C PRO A 60 -10.99 25.68 11.67
N MET A 61 -11.35 26.11 10.46
CA MET A 61 -10.45 26.86 9.57
C MET A 61 -9.96 28.16 10.19
N ASP A 62 -10.81 28.85 10.96
CA ASP A 62 -10.42 30.08 11.67
C ASP A 62 -9.29 29.85 12.69
N ALA A 63 -9.31 28.70 13.38
CA ALA A 63 -8.25 28.33 14.32
C ALA A 63 -6.93 28.01 13.58
N ILE A 64 -7.00 27.30 12.45
CA ILE A 64 -5.86 27.03 11.57
C ILE A 64 -5.27 28.35 11.08
N ALA A 65 -6.12 29.25 10.56
CA ALA A 65 -5.72 30.56 10.09
C ALA A 65 -5.05 31.40 11.20
N ALA A 66 -5.57 31.36 12.43
CA ALA A 66 -4.96 32.05 13.57
C ALA A 66 -3.56 31.54 13.89
N LEU A 67 -3.34 30.20 13.82
CA LEU A 67 -2.03 29.60 14.00
C LEU A 67 -1.05 29.97 12.88
N ILE A 68 -1.53 30.04 11.64
CA ILE A 68 -0.72 30.49 10.49
C ILE A 68 -0.31 31.95 10.67
N ARG A 69 -1.25 32.84 10.99
CA ARG A 69 -0.97 34.27 11.22
C ARG A 69 0.00 34.50 12.38
N SER A 70 -0.05 33.68 13.42
CA SER A 70 0.88 33.77 14.56
C SER A 70 2.26 33.15 14.27
N GLY A 71 2.45 32.56 13.08
CA GLY A 71 3.68 31.86 12.70
C GLY A 71 3.92 30.54 13.44
N ARG A 72 2.92 30.02 14.16
CA ARG A 72 3.01 28.73 14.87
C ARG A 72 2.74 27.55 13.95
N LEU A 73 2.04 27.75 12.84
CA LEU A 73 1.77 26.77 11.80
C LEU A 73 2.13 27.38 10.43
N SER A 74 2.54 26.54 9.49
CA SER A 74 2.76 26.94 8.10
C SER A 74 2.45 25.75 7.19
N PHE A 75 1.88 26.02 6.02
CA PHE A 75 1.73 25.05 4.94
C PHE A 75 2.84 25.18 3.88
N ALA A 76 3.89 25.99 4.16
CA ALA A 76 5.00 26.16 3.21
C ALA A 76 5.77 24.87 2.92
N PHE A 77 5.78 23.91 3.86
CA PHE A 77 6.40 22.61 3.66
C PHE A 77 5.80 21.82 2.49
N LEU A 78 4.54 22.07 2.12
CA LEU A 78 3.89 21.44 0.95
C LEU A 78 4.47 21.90 -0.40
N GLY A 79 5.25 22.96 -0.41
CA GLY A 79 6.05 23.35 -1.57
C GLY A 79 7.34 22.53 -1.77
N ALA A 80 7.64 21.58 -0.87
CA ALA A 80 8.82 20.74 -0.99
C ALA A 80 8.61 19.59 -1.99
N ALA A 81 9.72 19.13 -2.59
CA ALA A 81 9.74 18.12 -3.64
C ALA A 81 8.91 16.83 -3.37
N PRO A 82 8.82 16.30 -2.14
CA PRO A 82 8.02 15.08 -1.88
C PRO A 82 6.55 15.21 -2.25
N TYR A 83 5.99 16.40 -2.17
CA TYR A 83 4.55 16.65 -2.44
C TYR A 83 4.26 16.91 -3.90
N HIS A 84 5.28 17.22 -4.72
CA HIS A 84 5.15 17.45 -6.17
C HIS A 84 4.89 16.15 -6.96
N ARG A 85 5.08 14.99 -6.33
CA ARG A 85 4.81 13.68 -6.93
C ARG A 85 3.33 13.30 -6.92
N PHE A 86 2.52 14.00 -6.13
CA PHE A 86 1.09 13.71 -6.07
C PHE A 86 0.42 14.25 -7.33
N ALA A 87 -0.23 13.34 -8.06
CA ALA A 87 -0.87 13.65 -9.33
C ALA A 87 -1.93 14.73 -9.20
N VAL A 88 -2.04 15.51 -10.24
CA VAL A 88 -3.04 16.58 -10.39
C VAL A 88 -4.15 16.11 -11.34
N PRO A 89 -5.34 16.73 -11.31
CA PRO A 89 -6.34 16.55 -12.37
C PRO A 89 -5.76 16.94 -13.72
N SER A 90 -6.02 16.12 -14.73
CA SER A 90 -5.67 16.40 -16.12
C SER A 90 -6.72 17.30 -16.79
N SER A 91 -6.52 17.58 -18.06
CA SER A 91 -7.51 18.34 -18.86
C SER A 91 -8.58 17.43 -19.49
N VAL A 92 -8.55 16.11 -19.29
CA VAL A 92 -9.47 15.16 -19.92
C VAL A 92 -10.41 14.54 -18.90
N THR A 93 -11.68 14.36 -19.27
CA THR A 93 -12.67 13.73 -18.39
C THR A 93 -12.72 12.21 -18.64
N TYR A 94 -13.26 11.46 -17.67
CA TYR A 94 -13.52 10.02 -17.85
C TYR A 94 -14.36 9.73 -19.10
N ARG A 95 -15.36 10.60 -19.38
CA ARG A 95 -16.18 10.48 -20.59
C ARG A 95 -15.38 10.68 -21.88
N GLN A 96 -14.44 11.61 -21.89
CA GLN A 96 -13.55 11.81 -23.04
C GLN A 96 -12.65 10.61 -23.25
N VAL A 97 -11.99 10.14 -22.19
CA VAL A 97 -11.14 8.93 -22.24
C VAL A 97 -11.90 7.71 -22.71
N SER A 98 -13.13 7.48 -22.21
CA SER A 98 -14.00 6.40 -22.69
C SER A 98 -14.27 6.49 -24.19
N ARG A 99 -14.59 7.69 -24.71
CA ARG A 99 -14.82 7.91 -26.16
C ARG A 99 -13.57 7.68 -26.98
N ASP A 100 -12.43 8.22 -26.55
CA ASP A 100 -11.19 8.21 -27.31
C ASP A 100 -10.53 6.82 -27.34
N THR A 101 -10.73 6.03 -26.30
CA THR A 101 -10.18 4.68 -26.18
C THR A 101 -11.13 3.58 -26.59
N GLY A 102 -12.45 3.86 -26.68
CA GLY A 102 -13.50 2.87 -26.89
C GLY A 102 -13.80 1.99 -25.65
N VAL A 103 -13.17 2.24 -24.51
CA VAL A 103 -13.44 1.51 -23.28
C VAL A 103 -14.78 1.98 -22.70
N PRO A 104 -15.74 1.08 -22.39
CA PRO A 104 -16.99 1.47 -21.76
C PRO A 104 -16.76 2.18 -20.44
N LEU A 105 -17.55 3.22 -20.13
CA LEU A 105 -17.45 3.98 -18.87
C LEU A 105 -17.55 3.09 -17.64
N GLU A 106 -18.40 2.08 -17.68
CA GLU A 106 -18.58 1.14 -16.58
C GLU A 106 -17.31 0.30 -16.33
N THR A 107 -16.70 -0.21 -17.42
CA THR A 107 -15.43 -0.94 -17.37
C THR A 107 -14.31 -0.07 -16.80
N LEU A 108 -14.25 1.19 -17.23
CA LEU A 108 -13.27 2.16 -16.73
C LEU A 108 -13.46 2.40 -15.22
N ARG A 109 -14.71 2.66 -14.80
CA ARG A 109 -15.09 2.86 -13.41
C ARG A 109 -14.71 1.67 -12.53
N GLU A 110 -15.22 0.46 -12.85
CA GLU A 110 -15.00 -0.74 -12.06
C GLU A 110 -13.50 -1.07 -11.90
N THR A 111 -12.73 -0.86 -12.98
CA THR A 111 -11.29 -1.12 -12.94
C THR A 111 -10.55 -0.12 -12.06
N LEU A 112 -10.82 1.18 -12.22
CA LEU A 112 -10.20 2.23 -11.40
C LEU A 112 -10.57 2.09 -9.92
N GLU A 113 -11.86 1.87 -9.62
CA GLU A 113 -12.31 1.60 -8.23
C GLU A 113 -11.60 0.36 -7.63
N SER A 114 -11.40 -0.70 -8.42
CA SER A 114 -10.69 -1.89 -7.97
C SER A 114 -9.22 -1.62 -7.63
N MET A 115 -8.61 -0.64 -8.28
CA MET A 115 -7.24 -0.16 -8.03
C MET A 115 -7.15 0.88 -6.89
N GLY A 116 -8.29 1.22 -6.27
CA GLY A 116 -8.33 2.15 -5.15
C GLY A 116 -8.46 3.62 -5.54
N PHE A 117 -8.67 3.92 -6.83
CA PHE A 117 -8.97 5.27 -7.28
C PHE A 117 -10.42 5.64 -6.96
N ALA A 118 -10.65 6.90 -6.60
CA ALA A 118 -12.00 7.38 -6.36
C ALA A 118 -12.73 7.67 -7.69
N TRP A 119 -14.00 7.36 -7.74
CA TRP A 119 -14.86 7.70 -8.87
C TRP A 119 -16.04 8.54 -8.37
N THR A 120 -16.22 9.72 -8.91
CA THR A 120 -17.30 10.63 -8.52
C THR A 120 -18.29 10.89 -9.66
N SER A 121 -17.80 11.28 -10.83
CA SER A 121 -18.64 11.60 -11.99
C SER A 121 -17.91 11.33 -13.31
N PRO A 122 -18.59 10.84 -14.36
CA PRO A 122 -17.98 10.66 -15.67
C PRO A 122 -17.54 11.98 -16.36
N ASP A 123 -18.05 13.12 -15.92
CA ASP A 123 -17.73 14.44 -16.47
C ASP A 123 -16.63 15.17 -15.67
N GLU A 124 -16.10 14.52 -14.65
CA GLU A 124 -14.95 15.01 -13.89
C GLU A 124 -13.64 14.73 -14.62
N ALA A 125 -12.65 15.57 -14.37
CA ALA A 125 -11.31 15.41 -14.93
C ALA A 125 -10.60 14.21 -14.27
N MET A 126 -10.05 13.32 -15.09
CA MET A 126 -9.18 12.24 -14.60
C MET A 126 -7.88 12.82 -14.04
N ARG A 127 -7.33 12.18 -13.05
CA ARG A 127 -6.00 12.51 -12.54
C ARG A 127 -4.92 11.93 -13.47
N GLU A 128 -3.73 12.52 -13.44
CA GLU A 128 -2.62 12.06 -14.27
C GLU A 128 -2.21 10.61 -13.96
N ASP A 129 -2.23 10.21 -12.68
CA ASP A 129 -1.93 8.83 -12.25
C ASP A 129 -2.99 7.81 -12.71
N GLU A 130 -4.26 8.22 -12.79
CA GLU A 130 -5.32 7.40 -13.38
C GLU A 130 -5.15 7.22 -14.89
N LEU A 131 -4.69 8.26 -15.58
CA LEU A 131 -4.41 8.18 -17.01
C LEU A 131 -3.28 7.18 -17.33
N GLU A 132 -2.30 7.02 -16.45
CA GLU A 132 -1.22 6.06 -16.63
C GLU A 132 -1.69 4.59 -16.67
N VAL A 133 -2.82 4.26 -16.03
CA VAL A 133 -3.37 2.90 -16.06
C VAL A 133 -4.35 2.65 -17.22
N VAL A 134 -4.82 3.68 -17.91
CA VAL A 134 -5.75 3.57 -19.05
C VAL A 134 -5.23 2.65 -20.15
N PRO A 135 -3.95 2.67 -20.57
CA PRO A 135 -3.43 1.76 -21.60
C PRO A 135 -3.61 0.28 -21.22
N LEU A 136 -3.44 -0.07 -19.94
CA LEU A 136 -3.67 -1.43 -19.45
C LEU A 136 -5.15 -1.81 -19.52
N ILE A 137 -6.04 -0.91 -19.11
CA ILE A 137 -7.49 -1.10 -19.15
C ILE A 137 -7.94 -1.29 -20.62
N ARG A 138 -7.41 -0.48 -21.53
CA ARG A 138 -7.71 -0.58 -22.96
C ARG A 138 -7.24 -1.92 -23.54
N LEU A 139 -6.04 -2.38 -23.16
CA LEU A 139 -5.53 -3.68 -23.60
C LEU A 139 -6.45 -4.81 -23.10
N ALA A 140 -6.87 -4.76 -21.85
CA ALA A 140 -7.79 -5.74 -21.28
C ALA A 140 -9.15 -5.74 -21.99
N ALA A 141 -9.70 -4.58 -22.29
CA ALA A 141 -10.97 -4.46 -23.00
C ALA A 141 -10.89 -4.90 -24.49
N ALA A 142 -9.70 -4.87 -25.09
CA ALA A 142 -9.48 -5.22 -26.51
C ALA A 142 -9.13 -6.69 -26.75
N THR A 143 -8.86 -7.47 -25.71
CA THR A 143 -8.42 -8.86 -25.81
C THR A 143 -9.40 -9.80 -25.11
N GLU A 144 -9.69 -10.95 -25.74
CA GLU A 144 -10.47 -12.03 -25.11
C GLU A 144 -9.66 -12.77 -24.00
N ILE A 145 -8.35 -12.54 -23.95
CA ILE A 145 -7.42 -13.22 -23.02
C ILE A 145 -7.49 -12.62 -21.62
N VAL A 146 -7.74 -11.31 -21.54
CA VAL A 146 -7.81 -10.57 -20.27
C VAL A 146 -9.23 -10.05 -20.10
N ASP A 147 -10.03 -10.75 -19.30
CA ASP A 147 -11.39 -10.33 -19.02
C ASP A 147 -11.48 -9.30 -17.88
N GLN A 148 -12.66 -8.71 -17.73
CA GLN A 148 -12.92 -7.73 -16.67
C GLN A 148 -12.70 -8.31 -15.27
N VAL A 149 -12.99 -9.59 -15.07
CA VAL A 149 -12.79 -10.28 -13.78
C VAL A 149 -11.30 -10.36 -13.44
N TRP A 150 -10.47 -10.65 -14.44
CA TRP A 150 -9.02 -10.73 -14.27
C TRP A 150 -8.43 -9.37 -13.89
N ILE A 151 -8.72 -8.31 -14.64
CA ILE A 151 -8.13 -6.98 -14.42
C ILE A 151 -8.56 -6.37 -13.08
N THR A 152 -9.82 -6.54 -12.68
CA THR A 152 -10.30 -6.08 -11.38
C THR A 152 -9.71 -6.86 -10.22
N ARG A 153 -9.45 -8.16 -10.39
CA ARG A 153 -8.75 -8.98 -9.38
C ARG A 153 -7.31 -8.52 -9.20
N VAL A 154 -6.58 -8.33 -10.29
CA VAL A 154 -5.19 -7.84 -10.27
C VAL A 154 -5.14 -6.42 -9.70
N GLY A 155 -6.04 -5.53 -10.14
CA GLY A 155 -6.16 -4.16 -9.64
C GLY A 155 -6.35 -4.12 -8.12
N ARG A 156 -7.24 -4.96 -7.58
CA ARG A 156 -7.47 -5.06 -6.14
C ARG A 156 -6.21 -5.53 -5.39
N ALA A 157 -5.51 -6.53 -5.91
CA ALA A 157 -4.26 -7.00 -5.29
C ALA A 157 -3.18 -5.90 -5.28
N TYR A 158 -3.08 -5.09 -6.35
CA TYR A 158 -2.21 -3.91 -6.36
C TYR A 158 -2.63 -2.88 -5.32
N ALA A 159 -3.91 -2.52 -5.27
CA ALA A 159 -4.43 -1.55 -4.30
C ALA A 159 -4.14 -1.96 -2.86
N GLU A 160 -4.42 -3.21 -2.50
CA GLU A 160 -4.20 -3.75 -1.16
C GLU A 160 -2.72 -3.78 -0.79
N GLY A 161 -1.87 -4.29 -1.69
CA GLY A 161 -0.42 -4.36 -1.46
C GLY A 161 0.22 -2.98 -1.33
N MET A 162 -0.13 -2.05 -2.22
CA MET A 162 0.41 -0.68 -2.18
C MET A 162 -0.11 0.12 -0.99
N ARG A 163 -1.38 -0.05 -0.61
CA ARG A 163 -1.92 0.59 0.60
C ARG A 163 -1.18 0.13 1.85
N LEU A 164 -0.92 -1.19 1.99
CA LEU A 164 -0.15 -1.72 3.11
C LEU A 164 1.28 -1.16 3.13
N ALA A 165 1.97 -1.17 2.00
CA ALA A 165 3.30 -0.61 1.87
C ALA A 165 3.34 0.87 2.29
N ALA A 166 2.42 1.70 1.76
CA ALA A 166 2.34 3.11 2.06
C ALA A 166 2.02 3.39 3.55
N GLN A 167 1.18 2.57 4.19
CA GLN A 167 0.89 2.68 5.61
C GLN A 167 2.13 2.42 6.47
N VAL A 168 2.84 1.30 6.20
CA VAL A 168 4.05 0.92 6.95
C VAL A 168 5.16 1.95 6.75
N GLU A 169 5.34 2.45 5.52
CA GLU A 169 6.29 3.52 5.23
C GLU A 169 5.98 4.80 6.01
N ASN A 170 4.71 5.20 6.03
CA ASN A 170 4.28 6.39 6.78
C ASN A 170 4.46 6.23 8.28
N GLU A 171 4.14 5.06 8.85
CA GLU A 171 4.39 4.76 10.27
C GLU A 171 5.88 4.83 10.61
N ALA A 172 6.72 4.20 9.78
CA ALA A 172 8.18 4.23 9.97
C ALA A 172 8.74 5.66 9.86
N TYR A 173 8.26 6.45 8.89
CA TYR A 173 8.64 7.84 8.72
C TYR A 173 8.26 8.69 9.95
N ARG A 174 7.03 8.56 10.43
CA ARG A 174 6.56 9.28 11.62
C ARG A 174 7.40 8.94 12.84
N ALA A 175 7.58 7.68 13.15
CA ALA A 175 8.30 7.22 14.33
C ALA A 175 9.79 7.61 14.31
N ARG A 176 10.44 7.59 13.14
CA ARG A 176 11.89 7.80 13.02
C ARG A 176 12.31 9.23 12.72
N PHE A 177 11.46 9.99 12.06
CA PHE A 177 11.82 11.34 11.58
C PHE A 177 10.89 12.41 12.15
N GLU A 178 9.57 12.27 12.00
CA GLU A 178 8.63 13.33 12.37
C GLU A 178 8.53 13.52 13.89
N GLU A 179 8.26 12.45 14.64
CA GLU A 179 8.09 12.52 16.10
C GLU A 179 9.35 12.99 16.84
N PRO A 180 10.58 12.52 16.52
CA PRO A 180 11.81 13.06 17.12
C PRO A 180 12.03 14.54 16.81
N VAL A 181 11.71 14.99 15.57
CA VAL A 181 11.83 16.41 15.21
C VAL A 181 10.81 17.26 15.98
N LEU A 182 9.58 16.80 16.11
CA LEU A 182 8.55 17.46 16.93
C LEU A 182 8.93 17.52 18.42
N ALA A 183 9.56 16.48 18.94
CA ALA A 183 10.01 16.40 20.33
C ALA A 183 11.30 17.20 20.61
N SER A 184 12.00 17.69 19.58
CA SER A 184 13.29 18.39 19.71
C SER A 184 13.18 19.81 20.31
N GLY A 185 11.98 20.29 20.58
CA GLY A 185 11.73 21.64 21.09
C GLY A 185 11.66 22.72 20.00
N LEU A 186 11.75 22.34 18.72
CA LEU A 186 11.46 23.24 17.61
C LEU A 186 9.96 23.62 17.61
N GLY A 187 9.66 24.86 17.19
CA GLY A 187 8.27 25.21 16.94
C GLY A 187 7.67 24.35 15.80
N GLN A 188 6.35 24.16 15.83
CA GLN A 188 5.64 23.31 14.85
C GLN A 188 6.04 23.60 13.40
N ARG A 189 6.15 24.87 13.02
CA ARG A 189 6.55 25.28 11.67
C ARG A 189 7.93 24.76 11.28
N GLN A 190 8.93 24.97 12.15
CA GLN A 190 10.32 24.53 11.88
C GLN A 190 10.42 23.01 11.87
N ALA A 191 9.67 22.34 12.72
CA ALA A 191 9.61 20.88 12.76
C ALA A 191 9.05 20.30 11.45
N MET A 192 7.97 20.87 10.91
CA MET A 192 7.37 20.43 9.64
C MET A 192 8.29 20.71 8.44
N GLU A 193 8.95 21.87 8.42
CA GLU A 193 9.94 22.21 7.39
C GLU A 193 11.08 21.21 7.39
N ARG A 194 11.65 20.90 8.58
CA ARG A 194 12.75 19.94 8.72
C ARG A 194 12.35 18.50 8.35
N ALA A 195 11.19 18.05 8.79
CA ALA A 195 10.66 16.75 8.40
C ALA A 195 10.48 16.64 6.88
N SER A 196 9.99 17.71 6.24
CA SER A 196 9.81 17.76 4.78
C SER A 196 11.14 17.73 4.01
N GLU A 197 12.19 18.38 4.51
CA GLU A 197 13.55 18.28 3.93
C GLU A 197 14.04 16.83 3.94
N ILE A 198 13.93 16.13 5.07
CA ILE A 198 14.32 14.72 5.20
C ILE A 198 13.51 13.85 4.23
N ALA A 199 12.19 14.08 4.15
CA ALA A 199 11.34 13.38 3.20
C ALA A 199 11.79 13.59 1.74
N GLY A 200 12.25 14.79 1.38
CA GLY A 200 12.75 15.12 0.05
C GLY A 200 13.93 14.27 -0.40
N GLU A 201 14.81 13.92 0.51
CA GLU A 201 15.94 13.03 0.24
C GLU A 201 15.54 11.55 0.21
N PHE A 202 14.62 11.17 1.10
CA PHE A 202 14.25 9.77 1.34
C PHE A 202 13.27 9.21 0.30
N VAL A 203 12.23 9.96 -0.05
CA VAL A 203 11.14 9.50 -0.92
C VAL A 203 11.61 8.96 -2.28
N PRO A 204 12.50 9.61 -3.04
CA PRO A 204 12.97 9.07 -4.33
C PRO A 204 13.76 7.75 -4.20
N LEU A 205 14.34 7.48 -3.02
CA LEU A 205 15.04 6.24 -2.74
C LEU A 205 14.04 5.11 -2.48
N VAL A 206 12.99 5.41 -1.73
CA VAL A 206 11.90 4.46 -1.43
C VAL A 206 11.18 4.03 -2.71
N ASP A 207 10.82 4.97 -3.59
CA ASP A 207 10.17 4.66 -4.87
C ASP A 207 11.00 3.68 -5.71
N ARG A 208 12.32 3.90 -5.78
CA ARG A 208 13.23 2.99 -6.50
C ARG A 208 13.35 1.63 -5.82
N ALA A 209 13.42 1.60 -4.50
CA ALA A 209 13.49 0.36 -3.73
C ALA A 209 12.20 -0.47 -3.89
N LEU A 210 11.03 0.17 -3.82
CA LEU A 210 9.73 -0.47 -4.02
C LEU A 210 9.67 -1.17 -5.38
N MET A 211 10.03 -0.47 -6.45
CA MET A 211 10.06 -1.06 -7.79
C MET A 211 11.08 -2.18 -7.95
N ALA A 212 12.24 -2.08 -7.29
CA ALA A 212 13.24 -3.14 -7.30
C ALA A 212 12.75 -4.40 -6.58
N VAL A 213 12.13 -4.24 -5.41
CA VAL A 213 11.53 -5.34 -4.64
C VAL A 213 10.39 -5.99 -5.43
N TYR A 214 9.49 -5.20 -6.02
CA TYR A 214 8.40 -5.71 -6.85
C TYR A 214 8.91 -6.55 -8.03
N ARG A 215 9.89 -6.04 -8.80
CA ARG A 215 10.50 -6.78 -9.92
C ARG A 215 11.17 -8.06 -9.46
N ARG A 216 11.82 -8.04 -8.30
CA ARG A 216 12.44 -9.24 -7.73
C ARG A 216 11.39 -10.30 -7.36
N GLN A 217 10.26 -9.90 -6.79
CA GLN A 217 9.17 -10.84 -6.50
C GLN A 217 8.57 -11.43 -7.78
N GLN A 218 8.38 -10.60 -8.81
CA GLN A 218 7.92 -11.11 -10.12
C GLN A 218 8.90 -12.14 -10.70
N GLU A 219 10.21 -11.87 -10.67
CA GLU A 219 11.24 -12.80 -11.16
C GLU A 219 11.19 -14.14 -10.42
N LEU A 220 11.07 -14.11 -9.09
CA LEU A 220 11.02 -15.33 -8.28
C LEU A 220 9.79 -16.18 -8.63
N ILE A 221 8.61 -15.57 -8.65
CA ILE A 221 7.34 -16.26 -8.95
C ILE A 221 7.36 -16.79 -10.39
N TRP A 222 7.82 -15.98 -11.35
CA TRP A 222 7.93 -16.40 -12.75
C TRP A 222 8.90 -17.59 -12.92
N THR A 223 10.06 -17.53 -12.26
CA THR A 223 11.05 -18.61 -12.31
C THR A 223 10.48 -19.92 -11.77
N GLU A 224 9.78 -19.87 -10.64
CA GLU A 224 9.11 -21.04 -10.08
C GLU A 224 8.09 -21.65 -11.05
N HIS A 225 7.28 -20.81 -11.68
CA HIS A 225 6.30 -21.25 -12.67
C HIS A 225 6.97 -21.88 -13.89
N GLN A 226 8.09 -21.32 -14.39
CA GLN A 226 8.82 -21.93 -15.51
C GLN A 226 9.43 -23.27 -15.15
N VAL A 227 9.94 -23.44 -13.93
CA VAL A 227 10.43 -24.74 -13.46
C VAL A 227 9.31 -25.78 -13.45
N GLU A 228 8.11 -25.43 -13.02
CA GLU A 228 6.94 -26.33 -13.05
C GLU A 228 6.55 -26.75 -14.47
N ASN A 229 6.57 -25.80 -15.40
CA ASN A 229 6.27 -26.07 -16.82
C ASN A 229 7.30 -27.01 -17.45
N ILE A 230 8.61 -26.81 -17.14
CA ILE A 230 9.68 -27.67 -17.62
C ILE A 230 9.59 -29.06 -17.00
N GLU A 231 9.30 -29.17 -15.71
CA GLU A 231 9.07 -30.47 -15.05
C GLU A 231 7.92 -31.24 -15.71
N ALA A 232 6.81 -30.56 -16.00
CA ALA A 232 5.66 -31.17 -16.68
C ALA A 232 6.03 -31.68 -18.09
N ALA A 233 6.76 -30.90 -18.86
CA ALA A 233 7.22 -31.29 -20.20
C ALA A 233 8.20 -32.47 -20.16
N LEU A 234 9.08 -32.53 -19.17
CA LEU A 234 10.02 -33.65 -19.00
C LEU A 234 9.29 -34.94 -18.59
N GLU A 235 8.25 -34.85 -17.78
CA GLU A 235 7.41 -35.99 -17.41
C GLU A 235 6.63 -36.52 -18.62
N GLU A 236 6.01 -35.62 -19.39
CA GLU A 236 5.32 -36.00 -20.64
C GLU A 236 6.24 -36.67 -21.64
N ALA A 237 7.49 -36.22 -21.71
CA ALA A 237 8.53 -36.85 -22.54
C ALA A 237 9.08 -38.18 -21.96
N GLY A 238 8.64 -38.60 -20.77
CA GLY A 238 9.15 -39.80 -20.09
C GLY A 238 10.59 -39.70 -19.58
N ALA A 239 11.15 -38.48 -19.56
CA ALA A 239 12.52 -38.25 -19.12
C ALA A 239 12.68 -38.25 -17.57
N ILE A 240 11.62 -37.93 -16.86
CA ILE A 240 11.55 -38.01 -15.39
C ILE A 240 10.22 -38.61 -14.97
N VAL A 241 10.21 -39.16 -13.73
CA VAL A 241 8.97 -39.46 -13.01
C VAL A 241 8.78 -38.35 -11.98
N ARG A 242 7.72 -37.54 -12.14
CA ARG A 242 7.41 -36.47 -11.20
C ARG A 242 6.84 -37.11 -9.92
N PRO A 243 7.48 -36.89 -8.75
CA PRO A 243 6.86 -37.32 -7.51
C PRO A 243 5.54 -36.53 -7.33
N GLU A 244 4.48 -37.21 -6.88
CA GLU A 244 3.25 -36.55 -6.49
C GLU A 244 3.54 -35.56 -5.36
N ARG A 245 3.56 -34.27 -5.71
CA ARG A 245 3.81 -33.19 -4.72
C ARG A 245 2.49 -32.81 -4.10
N VAL A 246 2.34 -33.17 -2.84
CA VAL A 246 1.18 -32.76 -2.03
C VAL A 246 1.57 -31.49 -1.30
N PRO A 247 0.96 -30.35 -1.59
CA PRO A 247 1.25 -29.12 -0.86
C PRO A 247 0.88 -29.26 0.61
N ALA A 248 1.57 -28.49 1.46
CA ALA A 248 1.26 -28.44 2.88
C ALA A 248 1.03 -27.01 3.34
N MET A 249 0.04 -26.86 4.20
CA MET A 249 -0.25 -25.62 4.91
C MET A 249 0.26 -25.74 6.34
N CYS A 250 0.96 -24.72 6.81
CA CYS A 250 1.45 -24.64 8.17
C CYS A 250 0.88 -23.36 8.81
N PHE A 251 0.33 -23.51 10.00
CA PHE A 251 -0.17 -22.41 10.80
C PHE A 251 0.63 -22.34 12.09
N LEU A 252 1.00 -21.14 12.48
CA LEU A 252 1.58 -20.86 13.78
C LEU A 252 0.68 -19.86 14.50
N ASP A 253 0.49 -20.07 15.80
CA ASP A 253 -0.19 -19.18 16.73
C ASP A 253 0.59 -19.09 18.04
N LEU A 254 0.59 -17.93 18.71
CA LEU A 254 1.31 -17.73 19.96
C LEU A 254 0.40 -17.98 21.17
N ALA A 255 0.78 -18.90 22.02
CA ALA A 255 0.04 -19.22 23.24
C ALA A 255 -0.04 -18.02 24.19
N GLY A 256 -1.28 -17.57 24.47
CA GLY A 256 -1.55 -16.51 25.46
C GLY A 256 -1.11 -15.11 25.04
N TYR A 257 -0.97 -14.83 23.75
CA TYR A 257 -0.61 -13.51 23.23
C TYR A 257 -1.62 -12.42 23.63
N THR A 258 -2.91 -12.68 23.57
CA THR A 258 -3.96 -11.74 24.01
C THR A 258 -3.72 -11.28 25.45
N ARG A 259 -3.47 -12.21 26.37
CA ARG A 259 -3.16 -11.87 27.77
C ARG A 259 -1.87 -11.08 27.89
N LEU A 260 -0.85 -11.40 27.12
CA LEU A 260 0.41 -10.66 27.10
C LEU A 260 0.23 -9.22 26.63
N THR A 261 -0.62 -9.01 25.61
CA THR A 261 -0.98 -7.66 25.11
C THR A 261 -1.68 -6.85 26.21
N GLU A 262 -2.62 -7.46 26.94
CA GLU A 262 -3.29 -6.82 28.06
C GLU A 262 -2.33 -6.45 29.21
N GLU A 263 -1.33 -7.30 29.51
CA GLU A 263 -0.38 -7.09 30.58
C GLU A 263 0.75 -6.10 30.23
N ARG A 264 1.26 -6.12 28.99
CA ARG A 264 2.45 -5.34 28.57
C ARG A 264 2.14 -4.16 27.65
N GLY A 265 0.91 -4.05 27.20
CA GLY A 265 0.43 -3.01 26.28
C GLY A 265 0.74 -3.28 24.80
N ASP A 266 0.07 -2.53 23.94
CA ASP A 266 0.07 -2.72 22.49
C ASP A 266 1.46 -2.56 21.85
N GLN A 267 2.28 -1.63 22.36
CA GLN A 267 3.62 -1.40 21.82
C GLN A 267 4.53 -2.62 22.00
N ALA A 268 4.52 -3.24 23.19
CA ALA A 268 5.29 -4.44 23.44
C ALA A 268 4.79 -5.63 22.60
N ALA A 269 3.48 -5.73 22.38
CA ALA A 269 2.88 -6.74 21.53
C ALA A 269 3.33 -6.58 20.07
N ALA A 270 3.36 -5.35 19.54
CA ALA A 270 3.86 -5.06 18.19
C ALA A 270 5.33 -5.43 18.00
N GLU A 271 6.19 -5.17 18.99
CA GLU A 271 7.61 -5.55 18.96
C GLU A 271 7.80 -7.08 18.96
N LEU A 272 6.99 -7.80 19.72
CA LEU A 272 6.99 -9.27 19.71
C LEU A 272 6.53 -9.83 18.37
N ALA A 273 5.48 -9.28 17.78
CA ALA A 273 5.00 -9.66 16.45
C ALA A 273 6.08 -9.43 15.37
N ALA A 274 6.79 -8.30 15.42
CA ALA A 274 7.90 -8.02 14.50
C ALA A 274 9.05 -9.03 14.66
N THR A 275 9.39 -9.39 15.92
CA THR A 275 10.42 -10.40 16.20
C THR A 275 10.00 -11.77 15.67
N LEU A 276 8.73 -12.15 15.87
CA LEU A 276 8.16 -13.38 15.33
C LEU A 276 8.25 -13.42 13.81
N ALA A 277 7.90 -12.33 13.14
CA ALA A 277 7.93 -12.24 11.69
C ALA A 277 9.31 -12.54 11.11
N VAL A 278 10.35 -11.90 11.63
CA VAL A 278 11.73 -12.12 11.19
C VAL A 278 12.17 -13.58 11.39
N LEU A 279 11.85 -14.15 12.54
CA LEU A 279 12.21 -15.53 12.87
C LEU A 279 11.51 -16.53 11.97
N VAL A 280 10.20 -16.40 11.79
CA VAL A 280 9.37 -17.28 10.96
C VAL A 280 9.78 -17.21 9.51
N GLU A 281 10.00 -16.01 8.95
CA GLU A 281 10.47 -15.85 7.58
C GLU A 281 11.82 -16.54 7.34
N HIS A 282 12.74 -16.42 8.28
CA HIS A 282 14.04 -17.08 8.19
C HIS A 282 13.91 -18.62 8.17
N LEU A 283 13.09 -19.17 9.07
CA LEU A 283 12.87 -20.62 9.17
C LEU A 283 12.12 -21.17 7.95
N ALA A 284 11.08 -20.46 7.50
CA ALA A 284 10.30 -20.87 6.33
C ALA A 284 11.15 -20.85 5.06
N ARG A 285 11.91 -19.77 4.83
CA ARG A 285 12.77 -19.63 3.64
C ARG A 285 13.80 -20.75 3.55
N GLY A 286 14.38 -21.18 4.66
CA GLY A 286 15.33 -22.29 4.72
C GLY A 286 14.75 -23.62 4.23
N GLN A 287 13.42 -23.78 4.30
CA GLN A 287 12.68 -24.98 3.88
C GLN A 287 11.78 -24.73 2.65
N ARG A 288 12.05 -23.68 1.88
CA ARG A 288 11.27 -23.26 0.71
C ARG A 288 9.79 -23.01 1.02
N GLY A 289 9.50 -22.57 2.24
CA GLY A 289 8.17 -22.13 2.66
C GLY A 289 7.95 -20.67 2.36
N THR A 290 6.70 -20.34 2.06
CA THR A 290 6.27 -18.97 1.77
C THR A 290 5.23 -18.52 2.79
N PRO A 291 5.47 -17.47 3.58
CA PRO A 291 4.41 -16.83 4.35
C PRO A 291 3.33 -16.32 3.40
N VAL A 292 2.07 -16.70 3.68
CA VAL A 292 0.92 -16.30 2.88
C VAL A 292 0.27 -15.06 3.47
N LYS A 293 -0.03 -15.10 4.76
CA LYS A 293 -0.59 -13.96 5.49
C LYS A 293 -0.36 -14.05 6.99
N TRP A 294 -0.25 -12.88 7.60
CA TRP A 294 -0.19 -12.71 9.05
C TRP A 294 -1.59 -12.55 9.62
N LEU A 295 -1.84 -13.15 10.77
CA LEU A 295 -3.14 -13.23 11.45
C LEU A 295 -3.02 -12.67 12.89
N GLY A 296 -2.46 -11.46 13.02
CA GLY A 296 -2.11 -10.91 14.32
C GLY A 296 -0.83 -11.54 14.86
N ASP A 297 -0.97 -12.36 15.90
CA ASP A 297 0.09 -13.15 16.53
C ASP A 297 0.36 -14.50 15.86
N GLY A 298 -0.33 -14.78 14.76
CA GLY A 298 -0.19 -16.00 13.98
C GLY A 298 0.21 -15.75 12.54
N VAL A 299 0.57 -16.83 11.85
CA VAL A 299 0.92 -16.79 10.43
C VAL A 299 0.49 -18.07 9.73
N MET A 300 -0.01 -17.91 8.51
CA MET A 300 -0.26 -18.99 7.57
C MET A 300 0.89 -19.07 6.57
N LEU A 301 1.45 -20.28 6.40
CA LEU A 301 2.53 -20.54 5.46
C LEU A 301 2.13 -21.66 4.51
N HIS A 302 2.65 -21.58 3.30
CA HIS A 302 2.53 -22.60 2.27
C HIS A 302 3.89 -23.25 2.00
N TYR A 303 3.89 -24.55 1.81
CA TYR A 303 5.04 -25.36 1.39
C TYR A 303 4.64 -26.23 0.22
N ARG A 304 5.55 -26.40 -0.73
CA ARG A 304 5.33 -27.31 -1.87
C ARG A 304 5.33 -28.79 -1.47
N GLU A 305 6.01 -29.12 -0.35
CA GLU A 305 6.19 -30.49 0.13
C GLU A 305 6.01 -30.54 1.65
N PRO A 306 5.37 -31.59 2.19
CA PRO A 306 5.12 -31.71 3.62
C PRO A 306 6.38 -31.75 4.48
N ALA A 307 7.48 -32.28 3.96
CA ALA A 307 8.74 -32.38 4.70
C ALA A 307 9.25 -31.01 5.15
N GLY A 308 9.27 -30.02 4.24
CA GLY A 308 9.67 -28.65 4.57
C GLY A 308 8.75 -27.99 5.60
N ALA A 309 7.44 -28.24 5.51
CA ALA A 309 6.48 -27.77 6.49
C ALA A 309 6.73 -28.34 7.90
N VAL A 310 7.00 -29.64 8.00
CA VAL A 310 7.28 -30.30 9.28
C VAL A 310 8.59 -29.79 9.88
N GLU A 311 9.66 -29.68 9.08
CA GLU A 311 10.94 -29.18 9.58
C GLU A 311 10.85 -27.72 10.06
N SER A 312 10.13 -26.86 9.31
CA SER A 312 9.86 -25.50 9.74
C SER A 312 9.05 -25.46 11.02
N ALA A 313 7.99 -26.27 11.13
CA ALA A 313 7.14 -26.34 12.31
C ALA A 313 7.95 -26.74 13.57
N LEU A 314 8.79 -27.77 13.46
CA LEU A 314 9.69 -28.19 14.54
C LEU A 314 10.72 -27.10 14.89
N GLY A 315 11.20 -26.38 13.89
CA GLY A 315 12.07 -25.23 14.07
C GLY A 315 11.37 -24.09 14.82
N MET A 316 10.13 -23.77 14.47
CA MET A 316 9.32 -22.74 15.10
C MET A 316 9.01 -23.06 16.55
N VAL A 317 8.54 -24.27 16.85
CA VAL A 317 8.23 -24.72 18.23
C VAL A 317 9.46 -24.59 19.14
N ARG A 318 10.66 -24.84 18.63
CA ARG A 318 11.89 -24.73 19.42
C ARG A 318 12.40 -23.31 19.55
N ARG A 319 12.49 -22.57 18.44
CA ARG A 319 13.19 -21.29 18.38
C ARG A 319 12.35 -20.10 18.80
N VAL A 320 11.02 -20.17 18.69
CA VAL A 320 10.15 -19.08 19.12
C VAL A 320 10.31 -18.79 20.61
N PRO A 321 10.24 -19.76 21.53
CA PRO A 321 10.52 -19.51 22.95
C PRO A 321 11.97 -19.09 23.24
N GLU A 322 12.96 -19.62 22.51
CA GLU A 322 14.36 -19.23 22.63
C GLU A 322 14.60 -17.75 22.30
N ALA A 323 13.78 -17.18 21.45
CA ALA A 323 13.79 -15.75 21.11
C ALA A 323 13.04 -14.86 22.14
N GLY A 324 12.59 -15.43 23.25
CA GLY A 324 11.86 -14.69 24.31
C GLY A 324 10.38 -14.45 24.00
N LEU A 325 9.85 -15.14 22.99
CA LEU A 325 8.44 -15.11 22.62
C LEU A 325 7.64 -16.16 23.41
N PRO A 326 6.30 -16.03 23.50
CA PRO A 326 5.46 -17.12 24.02
C PRO A 326 5.64 -18.41 23.24
N GLN A 327 5.16 -19.53 23.80
CA GLN A 327 5.20 -20.81 23.10
C GLN A 327 4.38 -20.73 21.80
N ALA A 328 4.91 -21.34 20.74
CA ALA A 328 4.23 -21.46 19.47
C ALA A 328 3.42 -22.76 19.41
N HIS A 329 2.16 -22.67 19.09
CA HIS A 329 1.34 -23.76 18.62
C HIS A 329 1.47 -23.83 17.10
N VAL A 330 1.80 -24.99 16.57
CA VAL A 330 2.01 -25.13 15.13
C VAL A 330 1.22 -26.31 14.58
N GLY A 331 0.33 -26.03 13.63
CA GLY A 331 -0.47 -27.04 12.93
C GLY A 331 0.00 -27.20 11.49
N VAL A 332 0.23 -28.46 11.07
CA VAL A 332 0.60 -28.78 9.68
C VAL A 332 -0.42 -29.74 9.10
N ALA A 333 -0.92 -29.42 7.89
CA ALA A 333 -1.80 -30.29 7.13
C ALA A 333 -1.34 -30.34 5.67
N ALA A 334 -1.27 -31.55 5.11
CA ALA A 334 -0.93 -31.78 3.71
C ALA A 334 -2.17 -32.24 2.92
N GLY A 335 -2.32 -31.74 1.71
CA GLY A 335 -3.44 -32.07 0.83
C GLY A 335 -3.69 -31.01 -0.23
N PRO A 336 -4.67 -31.23 -1.13
CA PRO A 336 -5.01 -30.28 -2.16
C PRO A 336 -5.49 -28.96 -1.57
N VAL A 337 -5.11 -27.85 -2.22
CA VAL A 337 -5.52 -26.48 -1.91
C VAL A 337 -5.97 -25.77 -3.18
N VAL A 338 -6.84 -24.79 -3.04
CA VAL A 338 -7.25 -23.89 -4.13
C VAL A 338 -6.58 -22.53 -3.89
N VAL A 339 -5.87 -22.03 -4.90
CA VAL A 339 -5.25 -20.70 -4.88
C VAL A 339 -6.16 -19.72 -5.59
N GLN A 340 -6.55 -18.65 -4.93
CA GLN A 340 -7.37 -17.61 -5.53
C GLN A 340 -7.03 -16.25 -4.92
N GLY A 341 -6.70 -15.26 -5.79
CA GLY A 341 -6.36 -13.91 -5.34
C GLY A 341 -5.12 -13.83 -4.43
N GLY A 342 -4.16 -14.76 -4.59
CA GLY A 342 -2.97 -14.83 -3.74
C GLY A 342 -3.20 -15.51 -2.38
N ASP A 343 -4.43 -15.95 -2.08
CA ASP A 343 -4.76 -16.69 -0.85
C ASP A 343 -5.07 -18.17 -1.14
N TYR A 344 -5.04 -19.00 -0.10
CA TYR A 344 -5.25 -20.43 -0.16
C TYR A 344 -6.54 -20.82 0.52
N PHE A 345 -7.29 -21.73 -0.13
CA PHE A 345 -8.58 -22.20 0.35
C PHE A 345 -8.69 -23.72 0.29
N GLY A 346 -9.54 -24.28 1.13
CA GLY A 346 -9.89 -25.67 1.10
C GLY A 346 -9.80 -26.38 2.45
N ARG A 347 -10.11 -27.68 2.44
CA ARG A 347 -10.13 -28.50 3.65
C ARG A 347 -8.76 -28.58 4.34
N THR A 348 -7.69 -28.61 3.54
CA THR A 348 -6.30 -28.67 4.04
C THR A 348 -5.96 -27.41 4.85
N VAL A 349 -6.37 -26.24 4.36
CA VAL A 349 -6.18 -24.95 5.05
C VAL A 349 -6.89 -24.97 6.40
N ASN A 350 -8.19 -25.33 6.39
CA ASN A 350 -9.00 -25.36 7.61
C ASN A 350 -8.45 -26.38 8.63
N LEU A 351 -7.97 -27.53 8.17
CA LEU A 351 -7.41 -28.56 9.06
C LEU A 351 -6.09 -28.07 9.71
N GLY A 352 -5.20 -27.43 8.94
CA GLY A 352 -3.97 -26.86 9.47
C GLY A 352 -4.23 -25.80 10.54
N ALA A 353 -5.17 -24.87 10.27
CA ALA A 353 -5.59 -23.87 11.23
C ALA A 353 -6.20 -24.47 12.50
N TRP A 354 -7.05 -25.46 12.35
CA TRP A 354 -7.68 -26.14 13.51
C TRP A 354 -6.67 -26.91 14.39
N ILE A 355 -5.60 -27.47 13.81
CA ILE A 355 -4.54 -28.15 14.56
C ILE A 355 -3.69 -27.15 15.36
N ALA A 356 -3.49 -25.92 14.85
CA ALA A 356 -2.72 -24.88 15.53
C ALA A 356 -3.48 -24.22 16.69
N ALA A 357 -4.82 -24.15 16.61
CA ALA A 357 -5.69 -23.57 17.63
C ALA A 357 -5.79 -24.49 18.87
#